data_3d26e8cffe6564602c0c2eae792ca032
#
_entry.id   3d26e8cffe6564602c0c2eae792ca032
#
_cell.length_a   1.000
_cell.length_b   1.000
_cell.length_c   1.000
_cell.angle_alpha   90.00
_cell.angle_beta   90.00
_cell.angle_gamma   90.00
#
_symmetry.space_group_name_H-M   'P 1'
#
loop_
_entity.id
_entity.type
_entity.pdbx_description
1 polymer ?
#
loop_
_entity_poly.entity_id
_entity_poly.type
_entity_poly.pdbx_seq_one_letter_code
_entity_poly.pdbx_strand_id
1 'polypeptide(L)'
;LLVISLIWLIIASEVVAQPVRSLYMVEYDGVLSSYAAGYIRRALREAEAANAQALVVQLTPQGAVVAEARALAREIAEARVPVIIYISPTGHDAGAAGVWLLAAAHIAAMAPDSRFGIATPLFVPATGVSDPTQDLLLEEQLRQFEAWGTARQRNVSWVEQALRSGFIATAGQAIATNPPIIDIVARDLTELLQRLEGRVVTLSDGTQVTLSTLGVRPRVIEVYLVEAVLLILSNPTVVFLLLIMAGLAFYAEFLSPTVGILAGLGVLLLAGAIIGMIALPVQWLSVLGILIAFGLVAADLFVPSHGTLTVIGVGVMIASSLTLFDSTQAPGVAVALWAIILVALLIALFAIGGIWLALRSRNRPVVTGQEVLIGRLAEVRKRLDPEGMVFVEGALWRAVCENGVAEEGEYVRVTGIYALRLTVRRIDPQESSVQTS
;
A
#
# COMPACT_ATOMS: atom_id res chain seq x y z
N LEU A 1 -2.37 -45.36 67.90
CA LEU A 1 -2.38 -43.88 67.69
C LEU A 1 -1.27 -43.45 66.73
N LEU A 2 -0.04 -43.94 66.83
CA LEU A 2 1.09 -43.58 65.94
C LEU A 2 0.90 -44.06 64.49
N VAL A 3 0.27 -45.19 64.25
CA VAL A 3 -0.03 -45.71 62.89
C VAL A 3 -1.13 -44.94 62.18
N ILE A 4 -2.10 -44.44 62.93
CA ILE A 4 -3.20 -43.64 62.41
C ILE A 4 -2.70 -42.24 62.04
N SER A 5 -1.76 -41.63 62.76
CA SER A 5 -1.16 -40.37 62.40
C SER A 5 -0.23 -40.44 61.21
N LEU A 6 0.41 -41.60 60.95
CA LEU A 6 1.24 -41.80 59.76
C LEU A 6 0.42 -41.99 58.49
N ILE A 7 -0.76 -42.62 58.59
CA ILE A 7 -1.70 -42.73 57.47
C ILE A 7 -2.32 -41.37 57.09
N TRP A 8 -2.57 -40.49 58.08
CA TRP A 8 -3.05 -39.11 57.82
C TRP A 8 -1.95 -38.22 57.19
N LEU A 9 -0.66 -38.49 57.44
CA LEU A 9 0.45 -37.75 56.84
C LEU A 9 0.72 -38.19 55.39
N ILE A 10 0.30 -39.40 54.99
CA ILE A 10 0.46 -39.93 53.64
C ILE A 10 -0.74 -39.53 52.73
N ILE A 11 -1.90 -39.24 53.34
CA ILE A 11 -3.08 -38.74 52.60
C ILE A 11 -3.02 -37.20 52.43
N ALA A 12 -2.19 -36.49 53.24
CA ALA A 12 -1.97 -35.09 53.12
C ALA A 12 -0.89 -34.84 52.06
N SER A 13 -1.33 -34.46 50.90
CA SER A 13 -0.56 -33.77 49.86
C SER A 13 0.18 -34.56 48.80
N GLU A 14 -0.55 -35.16 47.90
CA GLU A 14 -0.23 -34.82 46.54
C GLU A 14 -1.22 -33.75 46.02
N VAL A 15 -1.08 -32.55 46.47
CA VAL A 15 -1.39 -31.38 45.66
C VAL A 15 -0.29 -31.41 44.60
N VAL A 16 -0.50 -32.23 43.57
CA VAL A 16 0.24 -32.15 42.32
C VAL A 16 -0.02 -30.73 41.83
N ALA A 17 0.95 -29.86 42.07
CA ALA A 17 0.96 -28.57 41.42
C ALA A 17 0.86 -28.86 39.93
N GLN A 18 -0.35 -28.67 39.36
CA GLN A 18 -0.52 -28.85 37.93
C GLN A 18 0.50 -27.93 37.27
N PRO A 19 1.31 -28.41 36.32
CA PRO A 19 2.25 -27.55 35.63
C PRO A 19 1.48 -26.34 35.12
N VAL A 20 1.91 -25.15 35.53
CA VAL A 20 1.28 -23.91 35.07
C VAL A 20 1.38 -23.91 33.55
N ARG A 21 0.25 -24.25 32.91
CA ARG A 21 0.19 -24.29 31.45
C ARG A 21 0.46 -22.87 30.95
N SER A 22 1.36 -22.74 29.98
CA SER A 22 1.75 -21.44 29.44
C SER A 22 0.57 -20.76 28.72
N LEU A 23 0.43 -19.44 28.91
CA LEU A 23 -0.47 -18.61 28.13
C LEU A 23 0.27 -18.15 26.87
N TYR A 24 -0.31 -18.36 25.70
CA TYR A 24 0.25 -17.92 24.43
C TYR A 24 -0.44 -16.63 23.97
N MET A 25 0.28 -15.81 23.23
CA MET A 25 -0.24 -14.56 22.71
C MET A 25 0.23 -14.30 21.28
N VAL A 26 -0.67 -13.76 20.48
CA VAL A 26 -0.41 -13.22 19.14
C VAL A 26 -0.82 -11.76 19.14
N GLU A 27 0.03 -10.92 18.62
CA GLU A 27 -0.26 -9.52 18.33
C GLU A 27 -0.26 -9.32 16.81
N TYR A 28 -1.33 -8.74 16.28
CA TYR A 28 -1.43 -8.46 14.86
C TYR A 28 -2.12 -7.12 14.61
N ASP A 29 -1.47 -6.25 13.83
CA ASP A 29 -2.00 -4.99 13.32
C ASP A 29 -1.97 -5.03 11.79
N GLY A 30 -3.13 -4.82 11.16
CA GLY A 30 -3.25 -4.78 9.71
C GLY A 30 -4.49 -5.47 9.16
N VAL A 31 -4.52 -5.67 7.85
CA VAL A 31 -5.64 -6.33 7.17
C VAL A 31 -5.64 -7.82 7.45
N LEU A 32 -6.77 -8.37 7.88
CA LEU A 32 -6.95 -9.81 8.02
C LEU A 32 -7.02 -10.47 6.63
N SER A 33 -5.87 -10.66 6.03
CA SER A 33 -5.63 -11.32 4.75
C SER A 33 -5.42 -12.82 4.93
N SER A 34 -5.23 -13.58 3.84
CA SER A 34 -4.87 -14.99 3.91
C SER A 34 -3.54 -15.23 4.64
N TYR A 35 -2.57 -14.31 4.51
CA TYR A 35 -1.29 -14.42 5.22
C TYR A 35 -1.45 -14.16 6.72
N ALA A 36 -2.24 -13.15 7.11
CA ALA A 36 -2.54 -12.88 8.51
C ALA A 36 -3.31 -14.04 9.16
N ALA A 37 -4.31 -14.57 8.47
CA ALA A 37 -5.01 -15.76 8.92
C ALA A 37 -4.06 -16.97 9.05
N GLY A 38 -3.12 -17.15 8.12
CA GLY A 38 -2.08 -18.17 8.17
C GLY A 38 -1.19 -18.08 9.42
N TYR A 39 -0.77 -16.86 9.77
CA TYR A 39 0.01 -16.60 10.98
C TYR A 39 -0.78 -16.93 12.25
N ILE A 40 -2.04 -16.52 12.35
CA ILE A 40 -2.89 -16.81 13.51
C ILE A 40 -3.18 -18.33 13.59
N ARG A 41 -3.43 -19.03 12.46
CA ARG A 41 -3.57 -20.49 12.39
C ARG A 41 -2.32 -21.22 12.87
N ARG A 42 -1.13 -20.74 12.51
CA ARG A 42 0.13 -21.30 13.01
C ARG A 42 0.21 -21.16 14.52
N ALA A 43 -0.09 -19.99 15.04
CA ALA A 43 -0.09 -19.73 16.47
C ALA A 43 -1.10 -20.60 17.23
N LEU A 44 -2.29 -20.82 16.65
CA LEU A 44 -3.27 -21.74 17.22
C LEU A 44 -2.73 -23.16 17.30
N ARG A 45 -2.13 -23.67 16.21
CA ARG A 45 -1.52 -25.00 16.20
C ARG A 45 -0.36 -25.14 17.21
N GLU A 46 0.47 -24.10 17.36
CA GLU A 46 1.54 -24.11 18.36
C GLU A 46 1.00 -24.13 19.79
N ALA A 47 -0.06 -23.35 20.06
CA ALA A 47 -0.70 -23.34 21.37
C ALA A 47 -1.36 -24.70 21.68
N GLU A 48 -2.03 -25.32 20.70
CA GLU A 48 -2.62 -26.66 20.84
C GLU A 48 -1.55 -27.74 21.06
N ALA A 49 -0.48 -27.73 20.27
CA ALA A 49 0.63 -28.69 20.40
C ALA A 49 1.34 -28.61 21.77
N ALA A 50 1.39 -27.40 22.33
CA ALA A 50 1.93 -27.15 23.67
C ALA A 50 0.92 -27.42 24.79
N ASN A 51 -0.30 -27.83 24.52
CA ASN A 51 -1.40 -27.88 25.47
C ASN A 51 -1.49 -26.59 26.32
N ALA A 52 -1.44 -25.45 25.64
CA ALA A 52 -1.48 -24.14 26.28
C ALA A 52 -2.76 -23.99 27.12
N GLN A 53 -2.69 -23.14 28.14
CA GLN A 53 -3.85 -22.82 28.95
C GLN A 53 -4.88 -22.01 28.13
N ALA A 54 -4.39 -21.10 27.30
CA ALA A 54 -5.17 -20.33 26.36
C ALA A 54 -4.26 -19.66 25.32
N LEU A 55 -4.87 -19.24 24.20
CA LEU A 55 -4.29 -18.35 23.21
C LEU A 55 -5.02 -17.00 23.23
N VAL A 56 -4.31 -15.93 23.54
CA VAL A 56 -4.81 -14.56 23.40
C VAL A 56 -4.42 -14.04 22.00
N VAL A 57 -5.41 -13.68 21.20
CA VAL A 57 -5.20 -13.05 19.90
C VAL A 57 -5.58 -11.59 20.02
N GLN A 58 -4.58 -10.74 20.17
CA GLN A 58 -4.74 -9.30 20.23
C GLN A 58 -4.72 -8.76 18.80
N LEU A 59 -5.80 -8.10 18.41
CA LEU A 59 -6.02 -7.65 17.05
C LEU A 59 -6.27 -6.16 16.99
N THR A 60 -5.64 -5.52 15.98
CA THR A 60 -5.89 -4.15 15.54
C THR A 60 -6.23 -4.19 14.03
N PRO A 61 -7.36 -4.82 13.63
CA PRO A 61 -7.62 -5.06 12.22
C PRO A 61 -8.04 -3.77 11.50
N GLN A 62 -7.43 -3.51 10.34
CA GLN A 62 -7.73 -2.36 9.49
C GLN A 62 -8.70 -2.72 8.35
N GLY A 63 -9.31 -3.89 8.40
CA GLY A 63 -10.20 -4.49 7.41
C GLY A 63 -9.99 -5.99 7.36
N ALA A 64 -10.85 -6.70 6.65
CA ALA A 64 -10.75 -8.16 6.54
C ALA A 64 -11.23 -8.69 5.20
N VAL A 65 -10.53 -9.69 4.69
CA VAL A 65 -11.05 -10.58 3.66
C VAL A 65 -12.08 -11.50 4.32
N VAL A 66 -13.36 -11.34 3.96
CA VAL A 66 -14.50 -12.01 4.61
C VAL A 66 -14.35 -13.53 4.61
N ALA A 67 -13.90 -14.11 3.50
CA ALA A 67 -13.70 -15.55 3.39
C ALA A 67 -12.67 -16.06 4.40
N GLU A 68 -11.57 -15.33 4.61
CA GLU A 68 -10.52 -15.69 5.57
C GLU A 68 -10.97 -15.48 7.01
N ALA A 69 -11.68 -14.37 7.30
CA ALA A 69 -12.23 -14.13 8.62
C ALA A 69 -13.19 -15.24 9.04
N ARG A 70 -14.06 -15.69 8.11
CA ARG A 70 -15.00 -16.78 8.33
C ARG A 70 -14.30 -18.13 8.53
N ALA A 71 -13.32 -18.45 7.69
CA ALA A 71 -12.55 -19.69 7.82
C ALA A 71 -11.82 -19.75 9.15
N LEU A 72 -11.13 -18.68 9.52
CA LEU A 72 -10.40 -18.57 10.79
C LEU A 72 -11.37 -18.63 12.00
N ALA A 73 -12.54 -18.02 11.91
CA ALA A 73 -13.56 -18.07 12.95
C ALA A 73 -14.03 -19.50 13.23
N ARG A 74 -14.22 -20.33 12.19
CA ARG A 74 -14.56 -21.75 12.36
C ARG A 74 -13.46 -22.51 13.12
N GLU A 75 -12.20 -22.32 12.70
CA GLU A 75 -11.06 -22.96 13.34
C GLU A 75 -10.93 -22.54 14.82
N ILE A 76 -11.17 -21.25 15.13
CA ILE A 76 -11.22 -20.73 16.51
C ILE A 76 -12.34 -21.38 17.31
N ALA A 77 -13.53 -21.51 16.72
CA ALA A 77 -14.67 -22.12 17.42
C ALA A 77 -14.47 -23.59 17.76
N GLU A 78 -13.71 -24.31 16.94
CA GLU A 78 -13.39 -25.74 17.05
C GLU A 78 -12.04 -26.00 17.75
N ALA A 79 -11.34 -24.96 18.21
CA ALA A 79 -10.02 -25.06 18.83
C ALA A 79 -10.03 -25.91 20.10
N ARG A 80 -8.95 -26.67 20.30
CA ARG A 80 -8.72 -27.55 21.47
C ARG A 80 -8.14 -26.81 22.69
N VAL A 81 -7.89 -25.52 22.55
CA VAL A 81 -7.47 -24.61 23.62
C VAL A 81 -8.37 -23.40 23.65
N PRO A 82 -8.64 -22.81 24.82
CA PRO A 82 -9.39 -21.55 24.90
C PRO A 82 -8.73 -20.46 24.04
N VAL A 83 -9.50 -19.88 23.13
CA VAL A 83 -9.05 -18.73 22.30
C VAL A 83 -9.76 -17.48 22.76
N ILE A 84 -9.00 -16.49 23.16
CA ILE A 84 -9.48 -15.17 23.59
C ILE A 84 -9.18 -14.19 22.44
N ILE A 85 -10.22 -13.60 21.85
CA ILE A 85 -10.05 -12.51 20.88
C ILE A 85 -10.14 -11.20 21.65
N TYR A 86 -9.08 -10.38 21.53
CA TYR A 86 -9.01 -9.08 22.18
C TYR A 86 -8.78 -7.97 21.14
N ILE A 87 -9.81 -7.16 20.90
CA ILE A 87 -9.71 -5.98 20.03
C ILE A 87 -9.13 -4.82 20.82
N SER A 88 -7.97 -4.35 20.42
CA SER A 88 -7.24 -3.24 21.04
C SER A 88 -6.42 -2.49 19.98
N PRO A 89 -5.96 -1.29 20.27
CA PRO A 89 -6.12 -0.47 21.48
C PRO A 89 -7.49 0.20 21.58
N THR A 90 -7.68 1.00 22.64
CA THR A 90 -8.86 1.83 22.89
C THR A 90 -9.21 2.68 21.64
N GLY A 91 -10.50 2.74 21.30
CA GLY A 91 -11.03 3.52 20.18
C GLY A 91 -10.81 2.89 18.81
N HIS A 92 -10.24 1.70 18.72
CA HIS A 92 -9.96 1.04 17.44
C HIS A 92 -11.22 0.43 16.80
N ASP A 93 -11.26 0.38 15.46
CA ASP A 93 -12.35 -0.23 14.71
C ASP A 93 -11.92 -1.59 14.14
N ALA A 94 -12.54 -2.66 14.67
CA ALA A 94 -12.27 -4.01 14.21
C ALA A 94 -13.01 -4.39 12.91
N GLY A 95 -13.90 -3.51 12.44
CA GLY A 95 -14.63 -3.71 11.20
C GLY A 95 -15.30 -5.09 11.10
N ALA A 96 -15.34 -5.63 9.89
CA ALA A 96 -15.91 -6.93 9.60
C ALA A 96 -15.16 -8.10 10.29
N ALA A 97 -13.84 -8.00 10.49
CA ALA A 97 -13.07 -9.03 11.21
C ALA A 97 -13.66 -9.29 12.59
N GLY A 98 -14.02 -8.22 13.31
CA GLY A 98 -14.63 -8.30 14.63
C GLY A 98 -15.93 -9.09 14.64
N VAL A 99 -16.76 -9.01 13.59
CA VAL A 99 -18.03 -9.72 13.51
C VAL A 99 -17.82 -11.24 13.61
N TRP A 100 -16.95 -11.80 12.78
CA TRP A 100 -16.69 -13.24 12.77
C TRP A 100 -15.86 -13.71 13.95
N LEU A 101 -14.75 -13.01 14.24
CA LEU A 101 -13.79 -13.48 15.23
C LEU A 101 -14.31 -13.37 16.66
N LEU A 102 -14.99 -12.26 17.02
CA LEU A 102 -15.61 -12.11 18.35
C LEU A 102 -16.74 -13.11 18.57
N ALA A 103 -17.58 -13.37 17.55
CA ALA A 103 -18.66 -14.33 17.68
C ALA A 103 -18.14 -15.76 17.90
N ALA A 104 -17.09 -16.15 17.22
CA ALA A 104 -16.49 -17.49 17.28
C ALA A 104 -15.58 -17.70 18.51
N ALA A 105 -15.02 -16.61 19.08
CA ALA A 105 -14.08 -16.67 20.20
C ALA A 105 -14.66 -17.39 21.43
N HIS A 106 -13.84 -18.12 22.17
CA HIS A 106 -14.25 -18.69 23.45
C HIS A 106 -14.50 -17.57 24.48
N ILE A 107 -13.66 -16.54 24.48
CA ILE A 107 -13.89 -15.29 25.22
C ILE A 107 -13.68 -14.13 24.25
N ALA A 108 -14.68 -13.26 24.13
CA ALA A 108 -14.64 -12.04 23.33
C ALA A 108 -14.36 -10.84 24.21
N ALA A 109 -13.26 -10.15 23.97
CA ALA A 109 -12.85 -8.97 24.72
C ALA A 109 -12.57 -7.79 23.80
N MET A 110 -12.86 -6.60 24.29
CA MET A 110 -12.61 -5.34 23.56
C MET A 110 -12.05 -4.29 24.49
N ALA A 111 -11.21 -3.40 23.95
CA ALA A 111 -10.81 -2.19 24.66
C ALA A 111 -11.96 -1.16 24.68
N PRO A 112 -12.00 -0.25 25.67
CA PRO A 112 -12.99 0.81 25.71
C PRO A 112 -13.05 1.61 24.41
N ASP A 113 -14.23 2.11 24.05
CA ASP A 113 -14.49 2.93 22.85
C ASP A 113 -14.10 2.28 21.51
N SER A 114 -13.58 1.05 21.53
CA SER A 114 -13.38 0.30 20.31
C SER A 114 -14.72 -0.12 19.68
N ARG A 115 -14.72 -0.34 18.37
CA ARG A 115 -15.91 -0.66 17.59
C ARG A 115 -15.67 -1.91 16.77
N PHE A 116 -16.76 -2.56 16.39
CA PHE A 116 -16.76 -3.64 15.41
C PHE A 116 -18.09 -3.63 14.66
N GLY A 117 -18.10 -4.23 13.49
CA GLY A 117 -19.30 -4.29 12.68
C GLY A 117 -19.02 -4.21 11.19
N ILE A 118 -20.08 -4.12 10.41
CA ILE A 118 -20.03 -4.02 8.96
C ILE A 118 -20.74 -2.73 8.57
N ALA A 119 -19.97 -1.76 8.08
CA ALA A 119 -20.54 -0.48 7.65
C ALA A 119 -21.30 -0.59 6.31
N THR A 120 -20.78 -1.43 5.40
CA THR A 120 -21.38 -1.67 4.08
C THR A 120 -21.99 -3.07 4.05
N PRO A 121 -23.31 -3.22 3.83
CA PRO A 121 -23.96 -4.52 3.76
C PRO A 121 -23.27 -5.46 2.78
N LEU A 122 -23.13 -6.74 3.15
CA LEU A 122 -22.50 -7.76 2.32
C LEU A 122 -23.48 -8.51 1.42
N PHE A 123 -24.75 -8.57 1.86
CA PHE A 123 -25.81 -9.27 1.17
C PHE A 123 -26.91 -8.29 0.73
N VAL A 124 -26.57 -7.44 -0.23
CA VAL A 124 -27.52 -6.53 -0.88
C VAL A 124 -27.74 -7.01 -2.30
N PRO A 125 -28.99 -7.28 -2.71
CA PRO A 125 -29.27 -7.61 -4.10
C PRO A 125 -28.88 -6.42 -5.00
N ALA A 126 -27.94 -6.63 -5.90
CA ALA A 126 -27.42 -5.58 -6.81
C ALA A 126 -28.53 -4.97 -7.70
N THR A 127 -29.62 -5.68 -7.91
CA THR A 127 -30.76 -5.30 -8.77
C THR A 127 -32.08 -5.13 -8.02
N GLY A 128 -32.06 -5.18 -6.67
CA GLY A 128 -33.28 -5.17 -5.86
C GLY A 128 -34.08 -6.48 -5.94
N VAL A 129 -33.60 -7.48 -6.67
CA VAL A 129 -34.18 -8.82 -6.75
C VAL A 129 -33.35 -9.77 -5.91
N SER A 130 -33.95 -10.54 -5.01
CA SER A 130 -33.26 -11.58 -4.22
C SER A 130 -32.55 -12.56 -5.15
N ASP A 131 -31.26 -12.78 -4.90
CA ASP A 131 -30.52 -13.88 -5.52
C ASP A 131 -30.65 -15.11 -4.58
N PRO A 132 -31.33 -16.18 -5.03
CA PRO A 132 -31.51 -17.38 -4.21
C PRO A 132 -30.18 -17.95 -3.68
N THR A 133 -29.10 -17.80 -4.41
CA THR A 133 -27.75 -18.26 -4.00
C THR A 133 -27.22 -17.43 -2.82
N GLN A 134 -27.42 -16.11 -2.88
CA GLN A 134 -27.02 -15.21 -1.79
C GLN A 134 -27.87 -15.45 -0.52
N ASP A 135 -29.15 -15.67 -0.68
CA ASP A 135 -30.04 -15.97 0.45
C ASP A 135 -29.64 -17.28 1.15
N LEU A 136 -29.34 -18.35 0.40
CA LEU A 136 -28.84 -19.62 0.95
C LEU A 136 -27.51 -19.45 1.69
N LEU A 137 -26.58 -18.65 1.14
CA LEU A 137 -25.29 -18.38 1.78
C LEU A 137 -25.48 -17.59 3.09
N LEU A 138 -26.40 -16.63 3.10
CA LEU A 138 -26.73 -15.88 4.30
C LEU A 138 -27.34 -16.77 5.38
N GLU A 139 -28.34 -17.62 5.04
CA GLU A 139 -28.93 -18.53 5.98
C GLU A 139 -27.93 -19.50 6.59
N GLU A 140 -26.99 -20.02 5.79
CA GLU A 140 -25.93 -20.88 6.28
C GLU A 140 -25.02 -20.15 7.29
N GLN A 141 -24.70 -18.88 7.00
CA GLN A 141 -23.93 -18.07 7.93
C GLN A 141 -24.69 -17.79 9.23
N LEU A 142 -25.95 -17.42 9.13
CA LEU A 142 -26.78 -17.18 10.33
C LEU A 142 -26.88 -18.41 11.21
N ARG A 143 -27.13 -19.61 10.64
CA ARG A 143 -27.09 -20.88 11.40
C ARG A 143 -25.77 -21.09 12.13
N GLN A 144 -24.65 -20.76 11.49
CA GLN A 144 -23.33 -20.88 12.11
C GLN A 144 -23.15 -19.92 13.29
N PHE A 145 -23.58 -18.66 13.14
CA PHE A 145 -23.56 -17.68 14.23
C PHE A 145 -24.49 -18.10 15.38
N GLU A 146 -25.67 -18.62 15.09
CA GLU A 146 -26.61 -19.14 16.10
C GLU A 146 -25.99 -20.29 16.90
N ALA A 147 -25.30 -21.22 16.23
CA ALA A 147 -24.60 -22.31 16.89
C ALA A 147 -23.51 -21.78 17.86
N TRP A 148 -22.70 -20.81 17.41
CA TRP A 148 -21.68 -20.20 18.26
C TRP A 148 -22.30 -19.39 19.41
N GLY A 149 -23.32 -18.59 19.14
CA GLY A 149 -24.04 -17.80 20.15
C GLY A 149 -24.66 -18.65 21.23
N THR A 150 -25.34 -19.73 20.85
CA THR A 150 -25.92 -20.68 21.78
C THR A 150 -24.87 -21.36 22.66
N ALA A 151 -23.79 -21.85 22.04
CA ALA A 151 -22.71 -22.50 22.78
C ALA A 151 -22.01 -21.57 23.79
N ARG A 152 -22.00 -20.27 23.55
CA ARG A 152 -21.29 -19.25 24.36
C ARG A 152 -22.24 -18.30 25.12
N GLN A 153 -23.55 -18.52 25.04
CA GLN A 153 -24.59 -17.71 25.68
C GLN A 153 -24.48 -16.22 25.28
N ARG A 154 -24.17 -15.96 24.00
CA ARG A 154 -24.04 -14.59 23.46
C ARG A 154 -25.22 -14.23 22.58
N ASN A 155 -25.50 -12.94 22.53
CA ASN A 155 -26.47 -12.38 21.60
C ASN A 155 -25.90 -12.41 20.18
N VAL A 156 -26.64 -13.02 19.26
CA VAL A 156 -26.29 -13.07 17.82
C VAL A 156 -27.42 -12.50 16.93
N SER A 157 -28.51 -12.02 17.51
CA SER A 157 -29.63 -11.46 16.76
C SER A 157 -29.29 -10.25 15.91
N TRP A 158 -28.23 -9.52 16.27
CA TRP A 158 -27.72 -8.37 15.53
C TRP A 158 -26.99 -8.76 14.23
N VAL A 159 -26.57 -10.03 14.09
CA VAL A 159 -25.73 -10.47 12.97
C VAL A 159 -26.48 -10.37 11.65
N GLU A 160 -27.76 -10.77 11.62
CA GLU A 160 -28.57 -10.63 10.40
C GLU A 160 -28.67 -9.17 9.96
N GLN A 161 -28.90 -8.26 10.90
CA GLN A 161 -28.91 -6.83 10.63
C GLN A 161 -27.55 -6.36 10.09
N ALA A 162 -26.44 -6.82 10.69
CA ALA A 162 -25.10 -6.47 10.25
C ALA A 162 -24.83 -6.90 8.80
N LEU A 163 -25.24 -8.11 8.45
CA LEU A 163 -25.01 -8.67 7.12
C LEU A 163 -25.92 -8.05 6.04
N ARG A 164 -27.20 -7.74 6.36
CA ARG A 164 -28.20 -7.21 5.40
C ARG A 164 -28.21 -5.70 5.26
N SER A 165 -28.05 -4.96 6.33
CA SER A 165 -28.24 -3.49 6.34
C SER A 165 -27.10 -2.70 6.94
N GLY A 166 -26.08 -3.38 7.44
CA GLY A 166 -24.99 -2.78 8.18
C GLY A 166 -25.30 -2.60 9.66
N PHE A 167 -24.29 -2.78 10.49
CA PHE A 167 -24.37 -2.62 11.94
C PHE A 167 -22.96 -2.34 12.49
N ILE A 168 -22.87 -1.33 13.33
CA ILE A 168 -21.65 -1.02 14.06
C ILE A 168 -22.01 -0.86 15.53
N ALA A 169 -21.29 -1.56 16.40
CA ALA A 169 -21.43 -1.46 17.83
C ALA A 169 -20.11 -1.04 18.50
N THR A 170 -20.21 -0.23 19.54
CA THR A 170 -19.09 0.05 20.44
C THR A 170 -18.95 -1.05 21.49
N ALA A 171 -17.78 -1.17 22.12
CA ALA A 171 -17.54 -2.10 23.22
C ALA A 171 -18.58 -1.92 24.36
N GLY A 172 -18.90 -0.65 24.68
CA GLY A 172 -19.91 -0.32 25.70
C GLY A 172 -21.32 -0.78 25.34
N GLN A 173 -21.72 -0.64 24.06
CA GLN A 173 -23.00 -1.15 23.58
C GLN A 173 -23.04 -2.67 23.58
N ALA A 174 -21.96 -3.30 23.11
CA ALA A 174 -21.88 -4.75 22.97
C ALA A 174 -21.92 -5.49 24.33
N ILE A 175 -21.34 -4.95 25.38
CA ILE A 175 -21.37 -5.53 26.73
C ILE A 175 -22.71 -5.27 27.44
N ALA A 176 -23.42 -4.21 27.07
CA ALA A 176 -24.69 -3.82 27.70
C ALA A 176 -25.93 -4.58 27.18
N THR A 177 -25.81 -5.33 26.08
CA THR A 177 -26.91 -6.17 25.55
C THR A 177 -27.19 -7.35 26.49
N ASN A 178 -28.40 -7.89 26.43
CA ASN A 178 -28.80 -9.07 27.20
C ASN A 178 -29.42 -10.16 26.29
N PRO A 179 -28.74 -11.31 26.09
CA PRO A 179 -27.38 -11.61 26.52
C PRO A 179 -26.34 -10.67 25.86
N PRO A 180 -25.13 -10.53 26.43
CA PRO A 180 -24.11 -9.65 25.89
C PRO A 180 -23.54 -10.19 24.56
N ILE A 181 -23.02 -9.30 23.71
CA ILE A 181 -22.34 -9.66 22.47
C ILE A 181 -20.88 -10.03 22.76
N ILE A 182 -20.24 -9.34 23.71
CA ILE A 182 -18.88 -9.59 24.16
C ILE A 182 -18.83 -9.85 25.67
N ASP A 183 -17.79 -10.53 26.15
CA ASP A 183 -17.71 -10.97 27.55
C ASP A 183 -16.94 -10.00 28.45
N ILE A 184 -15.99 -9.26 27.91
CA ILE A 184 -15.06 -8.44 28.67
C ILE A 184 -14.79 -7.12 27.95
N VAL A 185 -14.79 -6.03 28.71
CA VAL A 185 -14.19 -4.75 28.30
C VAL A 185 -12.95 -4.53 29.17
N ALA A 186 -11.75 -4.41 28.60
CA ALA A 186 -10.49 -4.20 29.31
C ALA A 186 -9.64 -3.16 28.58
N ARG A 187 -9.01 -2.24 29.32
CA ARG A 187 -8.22 -1.14 28.77
C ARG A 187 -6.89 -1.59 28.17
N ASP A 188 -6.31 -2.60 28.80
CA ASP A 188 -5.02 -3.15 28.43
C ASP A 188 -4.96 -4.66 28.72
N LEU A 189 -3.87 -5.28 28.30
CA LEU A 189 -3.63 -6.70 28.52
C LEU A 189 -3.61 -7.08 30.00
N THR A 190 -3.11 -6.22 30.87
CA THR A 190 -3.04 -6.48 32.30
C THR A 190 -4.43 -6.58 32.92
N GLU A 191 -5.31 -5.63 32.60
CA GLU A 191 -6.71 -5.68 33.04
C GLU A 191 -7.44 -6.87 32.41
N LEU A 192 -7.16 -7.21 31.14
CA LEU A 192 -7.73 -8.39 30.50
C LEU A 192 -7.35 -9.66 31.28
N LEU A 193 -6.07 -9.86 31.59
CA LEU A 193 -5.61 -11.03 32.34
C LEU A 193 -6.24 -11.10 33.73
N GLN A 194 -6.39 -9.97 34.42
CA GLN A 194 -7.08 -9.93 35.73
C GLN A 194 -8.54 -10.36 35.62
N ARG A 195 -9.24 -9.97 34.55
CA ARG A 195 -10.66 -10.33 34.33
C ARG A 195 -10.85 -11.76 33.81
N LEU A 196 -9.81 -12.37 33.26
CA LEU A 196 -9.78 -13.76 32.82
C LEU A 196 -9.55 -14.76 33.96
N GLU A 197 -8.95 -14.30 35.08
CA GLU A 197 -8.61 -15.18 36.20
C GLU A 197 -9.84 -15.90 36.74
N GLY A 198 -9.70 -17.21 36.93
CA GLY A 198 -10.75 -18.08 37.46
C GLY A 198 -11.94 -18.35 36.54
N ARG A 199 -11.97 -17.78 35.30
CA ARG A 199 -13.04 -18.07 34.35
C ARG A 199 -12.95 -19.50 33.84
N VAL A 200 -14.11 -20.15 33.77
CA VAL A 200 -14.24 -21.48 33.17
C VAL A 200 -14.70 -21.32 31.73
N VAL A 201 -13.93 -21.91 30.83
CA VAL A 201 -14.20 -21.95 29.38
C VAL A 201 -14.56 -23.36 28.99
N THR A 202 -15.70 -23.52 28.31
CA THR A 202 -16.11 -24.81 27.74
C THR A 202 -15.69 -24.87 26.27
N LEU A 203 -14.89 -25.85 25.91
CA LEU A 203 -14.45 -26.12 24.54
C LEU A 203 -15.52 -26.85 23.74
N SER A 204 -15.32 -26.98 22.43
CA SER A 204 -16.25 -27.64 21.50
C SER A 204 -16.47 -29.10 21.80
N ASP A 205 -15.53 -29.79 22.42
CA ASP A 205 -15.60 -31.19 22.86
C ASP A 205 -16.27 -31.37 24.24
N GLY A 206 -16.74 -30.28 24.88
CA GLY A 206 -17.32 -30.26 26.21
C GLY A 206 -16.31 -30.17 27.34
N THR A 207 -15.00 -30.17 27.06
CA THR A 207 -13.96 -30.01 28.08
C THR A 207 -14.03 -28.63 28.71
N GLN A 208 -13.96 -28.58 30.05
CA GLN A 208 -13.92 -27.33 30.79
C GLN A 208 -12.48 -27.01 31.21
N VAL A 209 -12.04 -25.80 30.90
CA VAL A 209 -10.71 -25.28 31.25
C VAL A 209 -10.89 -24.07 32.15
N THR A 210 -10.36 -24.11 33.36
CA THR A 210 -10.30 -22.95 34.25
C THR A 210 -9.03 -22.17 33.96
N LEU A 211 -9.17 -20.89 33.66
CA LEU A 211 -8.04 -20.02 33.37
C LEU A 211 -7.36 -19.55 34.66
N SER A 212 -6.03 -19.60 34.70
CA SER A 212 -5.19 -19.06 35.76
C SER A 212 -4.17 -18.12 35.11
N THR A 213 -4.48 -16.85 35.13
CA THR A 213 -3.78 -15.83 34.35
C THR A 213 -2.99 -14.86 35.21
N LEU A 214 -3.24 -14.82 36.53
CA LEU A 214 -2.53 -13.93 37.44
C LEU A 214 -1.06 -14.36 37.60
N GLY A 215 -0.17 -13.39 37.40
CA GLY A 215 1.28 -13.62 37.50
C GLY A 215 1.90 -14.36 36.32
N VAL A 216 1.11 -14.79 35.34
CA VAL A 216 1.59 -15.43 34.12
C VAL A 216 1.96 -14.37 33.10
N ARG A 217 3.17 -14.46 32.54
CA ARG A 217 3.56 -13.67 31.37
C ARG A 217 3.20 -14.44 30.10
N PRO A 218 2.36 -13.90 29.22
CA PRO A 218 2.06 -14.56 27.95
C PRO A 218 3.34 -14.75 27.13
N ARG A 219 3.48 -15.92 26.52
CA ARG A 219 4.51 -16.19 25.54
C ARG A 219 4.04 -15.67 24.20
N VAL A 220 4.64 -14.58 23.74
CA VAL A 220 4.35 -14.01 22.44
C VAL A 220 4.92 -14.91 21.34
N ILE A 221 4.07 -15.28 20.40
CA ILE A 221 4.47 -16.03 19.21
C ILE A 221 5.03 -15.05 18.19
N GLU A 222 6.33 -15.16 17.94
CA GLU A 222 7.03 -14.27 17.01
C GLU A 222 6.64 -14.55 15.56
N VAL A 223 6.64 -13.49 14.77
CA VAL A 223 6.46 -13.56 13.31
C VAL A 223 7.78 -13.98 12.68
N TYR A 224 7.79 -15.02 11.85
CA TYR A 224 8.98 -15.40 11.09
C TYR A 224 9.26 -14.38 9.97
N LEU A 225 10.54 -14.28 9.56
CA LEU A 225 10.94 -13.31 8.53
C LEU A 225 10.09 -13.40 7.24
N VAL A 226 9.82 -14.61 6.77
CA VAL A 226 9.00 -14.83 5.58
C VAL A 226 7.55 -14.36 5.81
N GLU A 227 6.99 -14.67 6.97
CA GLU A 227 5.65 -14.19 7.35
C GLU A 227 5.60 -12.67 7.44
N ALA A 228 6.62 -12.04 8.04
CA ALA A 228 6.71 -10.58 8.14
C ALA A 228 6.70 -9.92 6.75
N VAL A 229 7.47 -10.46 5.80
CA VAL A 229 7.45 -9.99 4.41
C VAL A 229 6.07 -10.16 3.78
N LEU A 230 5.44 -11.33 3.92
CA LEU A 230 4.12 -11.60 3.36
C LEU A 230 3.04 -10.71 4.00
N LEU A 231 3.11 -10.45 5.31
CA LEU A 231 2.20 -9.55 6.01
C LEU A 231 2.35 -8.11 5.51
N ILE A 232 3.57 -7.63 5.30
CA ILE A 232 3.83 -6.31 4.70
C ILE A 232 3.27 -6.26 3.27
N LEU A 233 3.51 -7.28 2.46
CA LEU A 233 3.02 -7.37 1.09
C LEU A 233 1.48 -7.47 1.01
N SER A 234 0.80 -7.92 2.06
CA SER A 234 -0.68 -7.93 2.11
C SER A 234 -1.31 -6.60 2.53
N ASN A 235 -0.52 -5.55 2.72
CA ASN A 235 -1.06 -4.21 2.94
C ASN A 235 -1.51 -3.59 1.61
N PRO A 236 -2.78 -3.15 1.47
CA PRO A 236 -3.33 -2.62 0.21
C PRO A 236 -2.52 -1.46 -0.36
N THR A 237 -2.04 -0.57 0.52
CA THR A 237 -1.25 0.60 0.13
C THR A 237 0.13 0.19 -0.38
N VAL A 238 0.75 -0.83 0.23
CA VAL A 238 2.03 -1.37 -0.23
C VAL A 238 1.88 -2.01 -1.60
N VAL A 239 0.84 -2.83 -1.81
CA VAL A 239 0.52 -3.43 -3.12
C VAL A 239 0.38 -2.36 -4.20
N PHE A 240 -0.40 -1.32 -3.92
CA PHE A 240 -0.57 -0.18 -4.83
C PHE A 240 0.75 0.51 -5.14
N LEU A 241 1.54 0.86 -4.13
CA LEU A 241 2.83 1.53 -4.33
C LEU A 241 3.81 0.66 -5.12
N LEU A 242 3.87 -0.65 -4.84
CA LEU A 242 4.71 -1.58 -5.61
C LEU A 242 4.29 -1.65 -7.07
N LEU A 243 2.97 -1.69 -7.34
CA LEU A 243 2.44 -1.70 -8.71
C LEU A 243 2.80 -0.41 -9.46
N ILE A 244 2.63 0.75 -8.82
CA ILE A 244 2.98 2.05 -9.39
C ILE A 244 4.49 2.15 -9.63
N MET A 245 5.31 1.78 -8.64
CA MET A 245 6.77 1.82 -8.78
C MET A 245 7.28 0.86 -9.85
N ALA A 246 6.68 -0.32 -9.98
CA ALA A 246 6.97 -1.25 -11.08
C ALA A 246 6.69 -0.60 -12.45
N GLY A 247 5.51 0.01 -12.60
CA GLY A 247 5.16 0.74 -13.82
C GLY A 247 6.11 1.89 -14.12
N LEU A 248 6.51 2.67 -13.12
CA LEU A 248 7.48 3.75 -13.27
C LEU A 248 8.88 3.24 -13.64
N ALA A 249 9.31 2.10 -13.08
CA ALA A 249 10.60 1.49 -13.41
C ALA A 249 10.62 1.02 -14.86
N PHE A 250 9.56 0.36 -15.36
CA PHE A 250 9.44 0.01 -16.77
C PHE A 250 9.39 1.23 -17.67
N TYR A 251 8.65 2.26 -17.27
CA TYR A 251 8.57 3.52 -18.00
C TYR A 251 9.92 4.23 -18.10
N ALA A 252 10.69 4.28 -17.00
CA ALA A 252 12.02 4.87 -16.99
C ALA A 252 13.01 4.09 -17.85
N GLU A 253 12.99 2.76 -17.84
CA GLU A 253 13.81 1.92 -18.72
C GLU A 253 13.47 2.17 -20.20
N PHE A 254 12.17 2.34 -20.52
CA PHE A 254 11.73 2.63 -21.88
C PHE A 254 12.23 4.00 -22.37
N LEU A 255 12.24 5.02 -21.50
CA LEU A 255 12.73 6.36 -21.86
C LEU A 255 14.25 6.45 -21.95
N SER A 256 14.94 5.73 -21.09
CA SER A 256 16.39 5.79 -20.94
C SER A 256 16.96 4.40 -20.66
N PRO A 257 17.17 3.60 -21.72
CA PRO A 257 17.62 2.22 -21.57
C PRO A 257 18.90 2.10 -20.74
N THR A 258 18.80 1.43 -19.57
CA THR A 258 19.90 1.24 -18.60
C THR A 258 20.42 -0.21 -18.59
N VAL A 259 20.50 -0.84 -19.78
CA VAL A 259 20.94 -2.25 -19.93
C VAL A 259 20.02 -3.21 -19.13
N GLY A 260 18.76 -2.85 -18.92
CA GLY A 260 17.77 -3.69 -18.25
C GLY A 260 17.76 -3.61 -16.71
N ILE A 261 18.55 -2.73 -16.09
CA ILE A 261 18.60 -2.62 -14.62
C ILE A 261 17.24 -2.17 -14.05
N LEU A 262 16.66 -1.11 -14.62
CA LEU A 262 15.36 -0.61 -14.19
C LEU A 262 14.24 -1.59 -14.54
N ALA A 263 14.34 -2.29 -15.67
CA ALA A 263 13.39 -3.35 -16.02
C ALA A 263 13.46 -4.51 -15.01
N GLY A 264 14.67 -4.93 -14.60
CA GLY A 264 14.86 -5.93 -13.56
C GLY A 264 14.26 -5.52 -12.21
N LEU A 265 14.46 -4.25 -11.82
CA LEU A 265 13.81 -3.69 -10.63
C LEU A 265 12.27 -3.69 -10.79
N GLY A 266 11.75 -3.30 -11.96
CA GLY A 266 10.32 -3.33 -12.27
C GLY A 266 9.73 -4.73 -12.12
N VAL A 267 10.43 -5.77 -12.61
CA VAL A 267 10.00 -7.17 -12.45
C VAL A 267 9.97 -7.57 -10.98
N LEU A 268 10.97 -7.20 -10.18
CA LEU A 268 11.01 -7.50 -8.75
C LEU A 268 9.85 -6.85 -7.99
N LEU A 269 9.60 -5.57 -8.25
CA LEU A 269 8.50 -4.81 -7.64
C LEU A 269 7.13 -5.37 -8.05
N LEU A 270 6.97 -5.72 -9.32
CA LEU A 270 5.76 -6.35 -9.84
C LEU A 270 5.51 -7.72 -9.19
N ALA A 271 6.56 -8.53 -9.03
CA ALA A 271 6.46 -9.80 -8.32
C ALA A 271 5.98 -9.61 -6.87
N GLY A 272 6.52 -8.62 -6.14
CA GLY A 272 6.03 -8.24 -4.81
C GLY A 272 4.57 -7.82 -4.82
N ALA A 273 4.15 -6.99 -5.79
CA ALA A 273 2.75 -6.58 -5.95
C ALA A 273 1.84 -7.80 -6.20
N ILE A 274 2.23 -8.72 -7.08
CA ILE A 274 1.46 -9.94 -7.40
C ILE A 274 1.31 -10.82 -6.15
N ILE A 275 2.38 -11.02 -5.37
CA ILE A 275 2.32 -11.79 -4.11
C ILE A 275 1.30 -11.15 -3.16
N GLY A 276 1.31 -9.83 -3.03
CA GLY A 276 0.32 -9.12 -2.21
C GLY A 276 -1.11 -9.23 -2.75
N MET A 277 -1.29 -9.16 -4.07
CA MET A 277 -2.59 -9.31 -4.74
C MET A 277 -3.21 -10.70 -4.53
N ILE A 278 -2.42 -11.76 -4.37
CA ILE A 278 -2.93 -13.12 -4.09
C ILE A 278 -3.65 -13.16 -2.74
N ALA A 279 -3.24 -12.33 -1.78
CA ALA A 279 -3.81 -12.31 -0.43
C ALA A 279 -5.05 -11.42 -0.29
N LEU A 280 -5.37 -10.63 -1.30
CA LEU A 280 -6.44 -9.62 -1.29
C LEU A 280 -7.38 -9.80 -2.49
N PRO A 281 -8.68 -9.53 -2.35
CA PRO A 281 -9.62 -9.61 -3.47
C PRO A 281 -9.46 -8.38 -4.39
N VAL A 282 -8.65 -8.54 -5.42
CA VAL A 282 -8.32 -7.49 -6.39
C VAL A 282 -9.37 -7.42 -7.49
N GLN A 283 -9.78 -6.22 -7.86
CA GLN A 283 -10.59 -5.97 -9.04
C GLN A 283 -9.69 -5.82 -10.29
N TRP A 284 -9.69 -6.84 -11.14
CA TRP A 284 -8.84 -6.87 -12.34
C TRP A 284 -9.11 -5.73 -13.32
N LEU A 285 -10.34 -5.22 -13.35
CA LEU A 285 -10.68 -4.04 -14.16
C LEU A 285 -9.90 -2.79 -13.69
N SER A 286 -9.71 -2.64 -12.38
CA SER A 286 -8.94 -1.54 -11.81
C SER A 286 -7.44 -1.71 -12.10
N VAL A 287 -6.91 -2.92 -12.06
CA VAL A 287 -5.53 -3.19 -12.49
C VAL A 287 -5.34 -2.81 -13.95
N LEU A 288 -6.26 -3.21 -14.81
CA LEU A 288 -6.25 -2.82 -16.24
C LEU A 288 -6.33 -1.29 -16.39
N GLY A 289 -7.16 -0.62 -15.59
CA GLY A 289 -7.26 0.84 -15.58
C GLY A 289 -5.94 1.53 -15.20
N ILE A 290 -5.20 0.99 -14.22
CA ILE A 290 -3.85 1.49 -13.86
C ILE A 290 -2.88 1.29 -15.03
N LEU A 291 -2.91 0.15 -15.71
CA LEU A 291 -2.09 -0.10 -16.90
C LEU A 291 -2.43 0.87 -18.06
N ILE A 292 -3.72 1.11 -18.28
CA ILE A 292 -4.18 2.11 -19.26
C ILE A 292 -3.69 3.50 -18.89
N ALA A 293 -3.73 3.86 -17.61
CA ALA A 293 -3.24 5.14 -17.12
C ALA A 293 -1.75 5.34 -17.45
N PHE A 294 -0.91 4.33 -17.21
CA PHE A 294 0.50 4.36 -17.64
C PHE A 294 0.65 4.46 -19.15
N GLY A 295 -0.17 3.74 -19.92
CA GLY A 295 -0.19 3.84 -21.38
C GLY A 295 -0.54 5.22 -21.89
N LEU A 296 -1.51 5.91 -21.27
CA LEU A 296 -1.89 7.29 -21.60
C LEU A 296 -0.77 8.29 -21.29
N VAL A 297 -0.13 8.16 -20.12
CA VAL A 297 1.01 9.00 -19.73
C VAL A 297 2.18 8.78 -20.69
N ALA A 298 2.45 7.53 -21.08
CA ALA A 298 3.49 7.23 -22.05
C ALA A 298 3.16 7.76 -23.45
N ALA A 299 1.91 7.62 -23.91
CA ALA A 299 1.46 8.10 -25.21
C ALA A 299 1.56 9.64 -25.35
N ASP A 300 1.40 10.37 -24.25
CA ASP A 300 1.52 11.85 -24.22
C ASP A 300 2.91 12.34 -24.67
N LEU A 301 3.95 11.51 -24.59
CA LEU A 301 5.29 11.84 -25.06
C LEU A 301 5.40 11.79 -26.59
N PHE A 302 4.60 10.94 -27.26
CA PHE A 302 4.68 10.72 -28.69
C PHE A 302 3.61 11.50 -29.48
N VAL A 303 2.51 11.84 -28.82
CA VAL A 303 1.41 12.59 -29.39
C VAL A 303 1.48 14.03 -28.91
N PRO A 304 1.38 15.05 -29.78
CA PRO A 304 1.43 16.45 -29.38
C PRO A 304 0.13 16.90 -28.67
N SER A 305 -0.21 16.21 -27.58
CA SER A 305 -1.45 16.41 -26.81
C SER A 305 -1.33 17.52 -25.75
N HIS A 306 -0.14 18.12 -25.59
CA HIS A 306 0.14 19.19 -24.63
C HIS A 306 -0.22 18.83 -23.17
N GLY A 307 -0.10 17.56 -22.79
CA GLY A 307 -0.37 17.09 -21.44
C GLY A 307 -1.81 16.61 -21.18
N THR A 308 -2.71 16.68 -22.16
CA THR A 308 -4.12 16.27 -21.98
C THR A 308 -4.24 14.76 -21.71
N LEU A 309 -3.44 13.92 -22.38
CA LEU A 309 -3.42 12.48 -22.13
C LEU A 309 -2.89 12.14 -20.74
N THR A 310 -1.91 12.90 -20.24
CA THR A 310 -1.41 12.76 -18.86
C THR A 310 -2.50 13.09 -17.85
N VAL A 311 -3.27 14.17 -18.04
CA VAL A 311 -4.37 14.56 -17.14
C VAL A 311 -5.44 13.46 -17.09
N ILE A 312 -5.84 12.93 -18.26
CA ILE A 312 -6.79 11.82 -18.36
C ILE A 312 -6.22 10.58 -17.68
N GLY A 313 -4.96 10.24 -17.94
CA GLY A 313 -4.26 9.11 -17.32
C GLY A 313 -4.24 9.18 -15.79
N VAL A 314 -3.93 10.36 -15.22
CA VAL A 314 -3.98 10.58 -13.77
C VAL A 314 -5.42 10.40 -13.23
N GLY A 315 -6.43 10.90 -13.91
CA GLY A 315 -7.84 10.70 -13.55
C GLY A 315 -8.23 9.22 -13.54
N VAL A 316 -7.87 8.48 -14.58
CA VAL A 316 -8.09 7.02 -14.68
C VAL A 316 -7.34 6.28 -13.57
N MET A 317 -6.09 6.66 -13.28
CA MET A 317 -5.30 6.07 -12.20
C MET A 317 -5.96 6.28 -10.83
N ILE A 318 -6.41 7.49 -10.52
CA ILE A 318 -7.10 7.79 -9.26
C ILE A 318 -8.37 6.94 -9.13
N ALA A 319 -9.22 6.93 -10.15
CA ALA A 319 -10.45 6.15 -10.16
C ALA A 319 -10.18 4.64 -9.96
N SER A 320 -9.21 4.10 -10.69
CA SER A 320 -8.81 2.69 -10.58
C SER A 320 -8.17 2.36 -9.23
N SER A 321 -7.44 3.29 -8.63
CA SER A 321 -6.82 3.09 -7.31
C SER A 321 -7.86 3.03 -6.20
N LEU A 322 -8.93 3.82 -6.28
CA LEU A 322 -10.03 3.82 -5.32
C LEU A 322 -10.86 2.54 -5.37
N THR A 323 -10.91 1.87 -6.52
CA THR A 323 -11.67 0.64 -6.75
C THR A 323 -10.78 -0.60 -6.88
N LEU A 324 -9.49 -0.52 -6.50
CA LEU A 324 -8.52 -1.59 -6.70
C LEU A 324 -8.88 -2.88 -5.96
N PHE A 325 -9.50 -2.75 -4.78
CA PHE A 325 -9.92 -3.88 -3.95
C PHE A 325 -11.45 -3.92 -3.84
N ASP A 326 -11.98 -5.14 -3.85
CA ASP A 326 -13.42 -5.37 -3.77
C ASP A 326 -13.92 -5.19 -2.33
N SER A 327 -14.62 -4.08 -2.08
CA SER A 327 -15.16 -3.76 -0.77
C SER A 327 -16.27 -4.70 -0.29
N THR A 328 -16.87 -5.49 -1.18
CA THR A 328 -17.86 -6.50 -0.81
C THR A 328 -17.21 -7.76 -0.26
N GLN A 329 -16.07 -8.15 -0.80
CA GLN A 329 -15.29 -9.29 -0.34
C GLN A 329 -14.30 -8.94 0.78
N ALA A 330 -13.88 -7.67 0.86
CA ALA A 330 -12.95 -7.19 1.87
C ALA A 330 -13.35 -5.79 2.39
N PRO A 331 -14.39 -5.71 3.24
CA PRO A 331 -14.79 -4.45 3.86
C PRO A 331 -13.65 -3.81 4.66
N GLY A 332 -13.46 -2.50 4.46
CA GLY A 332 -12.39 -1.73 5.10
C GLY A 332 -11.02 -1.86 4.44
N VAL A 333 -10.86 -2.74 3.45
CA VAL A 333 -9.61 -2.88 2.69
C VAL A 333 -9.61 -1.88 1.53
N ALA A 334 -8.77 -0.86 1.63
CA ALA A 334 -8.64 0.17 0.60
C ALA A 334 -7.21 0.72 0.56
N VAL A 335 -6.84 1.29 -0.58
CA VAL A 335 -5.60 2.05 -0.71
C VAL A 335 -5.72 3.34 0.09
N ALA A 336 -4.73 3.67 0.90
CA ALA A 336 -4.73 4.89 1.68
C ALA A 336 -4.78 6.13 0.77
N LEU A 337 -5.70 7.05 1.02
CA LEU A 337 -5.92 8.24 0.19
C LEU A 337 -4.65 9.10 0.03
N TRP A 338 -3.84 9.20 1.10
CA TRP A 338 -2.58 9.93 1.04
C TRP A 338 -1.61 9.38 -0.03
N ALA A 339 -1.58 8.05 -0.22
CA ALA A 339 -0.72 7.41 -1.20
C ALA A 339 -1.21 7.69 -2.64
N ILE A 340 -2.51 7.66 -2.86
CA ILE A 340 -3.13 7.99 -4.16
C ILE A 340 -2.83 9.46 -4.50
N ILE A 341 -3.04 10.37 -3.55
CA ILE A 341 -2.78 11.82 -3.73
C ILE A 341 -1.29 12.07 -3.98
N LEU A 342 -0.41 11.42 -3.21
CA LEU A 342 1.04 11.56 -3.38
C LEU A 342 1.47 11.14 -4.78
N VAL A 343 1.03 9.98 -5.24
CA VAL A 343 1.38 9.46 -6.58
C VAL A 343 0.83 10.37 -7.67
N ALA A 344 -0.44 10.80 -7.57
CA ALA A 344 -1.06 11.73 -8.52
C ALA A 344 -0.29 13.05 -8.59
N LEU A 345 0.11 13.60 -7.44
CA LEU A 345 0.88 14.84 -7.35
C LEU A 345 2.28 14.68 -7.98
N LEU A 346 2.97 13.57 -7.73
CA LEU A 346 4.28 13.30 -8.31
C LEU A 346 4.22 13.20 -9.83
N ILE A 347 3.21 12.51 -10.38
CA ILE A 347 3.02 12.42 -11.83
C ILE A 347 2.69 13.79 -12.42
N ALA A 348 1.81 14.56 -11.78
CA ALA A 348 1.48 15.92 -12.21
C ALA A 348 2.70 16.86 -12.20
N LEU A 349 3.51 16.80 -11.14
CA LEU A 349 4.73 17.59 -11.02
C LEU A 349 5.75 17.22 -12.10
N PHE A 350 5.91 15.93 -12.38
CA PHE A 350 6.77 15.44 -13.45
C PHE A 350 6.29 15.93 -14.82
N ALA A 351 4.99 15.87 -15.11
CA ALA A 351 4.42 16.35 -16.35
C ALA A 351 4.61 17.86 -16.53
N ILE A 352 4.32 18.67 -15.49
CA ILE A 352 4.53 20.11 -15.49
C ILE A 352 6.01 20.45 -15.72
N GLY A 353 6.91 19.75 -15.03
CA GLY A 353 8.36 19.91 -15.20
C GLY A 353 8.81 19.61 -16.63
N GLY A 354 8.30 18.54 -17.22
CA GLY A 354 8.56 18.17 -18.62
C GLY A 354 8.09 19.23 -19.62
N ILE A 355 6.86 19.72 -19.44
CA ILE A 355 6.29 20.80 -20.27
C ILE A 355 7.13 22.08 -20.12
N TRP A 356 7.45 22.47 -18.90
CA TRP A 356 8.29 23.65 -18.63
C TRP A 356 9.67 23.54 -19.31
N LEU A 357 10.32 22.39 -19.20
CA LEU A 357 11.62 22.15 -19.83
C LEU A 357 11.53 22.18 -21.36
N ALA A 358 10.46 21.60 -21.94
CA ALA A 358 10.22 21.65 -23.37
C ALA A 358 10.00 23.08 -23.89
N LEU A 359 9.20 23.88 -23.16
CA LEU A 359 8.96 25.29 -23.51
C LEU A 359 10.25 26.10 -23.39
N ARG A 360 11.06 25.88 -22.36
CA ARG A 360 12.35 26.55 -22.18
C ARG A 360 13.34 26.19 -23.28
N SER A 361 13.34 24.95 -23.75
CA SER A 361 14.21 24.49 -24.85
C SER A 361 13.83 25.13 -26.20
N ARG A 362 12.53 25.35 -26.46
CA ARG A 362 12.07 26.03 -27.69
C ARG A 362 12.47 27.49 -27.78
N ASN A 363 12.66 28.17 -26.65
CA ASN A 363 13.06 29.59 -26.61
C ASN A 363 14.57 29.79 -26.70
N ARG A 364 15.38 28.75 -26.89
CA ARG A 364 16.78 28.94 -27.21
C ARG A 364 16.88 29.31 -28.68
N PRO A 365 17.46 30.50 -29.03
CA PRO A 365 17.69 30.84 -30.42
C PRO A 365 18.59 29.75 -31.01
N VAL A 366 18.12 29.18 -32.12
CA VAL A 366 18.92 28.21 -32.89
C VAL A 366 20.09 28.99 -33.48
N VAL A 367 21.21 29.04 -32.78
CA VAL A 367 22.43 29.63 -33.26
C VAL A 367 23.11 28.56 -34.12
N THR A 368 22.47 28.20 -35.22
CA THR A 368 23.08 27.31 -36.21
C THR A 368 23.30 28.06 -37.50
N GLY A 369 24.51 28.02 -37.94
CA GLY A 369 24.83 28.42 -39.28
C GLY A 369 25.51 29.79 -39.41
N GLN A 370 25.41 30.33 -40.58
CA GLN A 370 26.16 31.47 -41.08
C GLN A 370 25.95 32.77 -40.30
N GLU A 371 24.83 32.92 -39.56
CA GLU A 371 24.52 34.14 -38.77
C GLU A 371 25.51 34.39 -37.61
N VAL A 372 26.21 33.37 -37.14
CA VAL A 372 27.25 33.51 -36.12
C VAL A 372 28.43 34.32 -36.60
N LEU A 373 28.65 34.38 -37.91
CA LEU A 373 29.75 35.12 -38.51
C LEU A 373 29.51 36.62 -38.58
N ILE A 374 28.25 37.09 -38.49
CA ILE A 374 27.95 38.52 -38.50
C ILE A 374 28.48 39.20 -37.26
N GLY A 375 29.25 40.30 -37.46
CA GLY A 375 29.94 41.04 -36.39
C GLY A 375 31.34 40.50 -36.02
N ARG A 376 31.71 39.31 -36.52
CA ARG A 376 33.05 38.76 -36.30
C ARG A 376 34.12 39.47 -37.13
N LEU A 377 35.33 39.47 -36.63
CA LEU A 377 36.52 39.95 -37.35
C LEU A 377 37.01 38.82 -38.27
N ALA A 378 37.27 39.18 -39.53
CA ALA A 378 37.80 38.31 -40.55
C ALA A 378 39.13 38.88 -41.08
N GLU A 379 40.14 38.04 -41.24
CA GLU A 379 41.42 38.42 -41.81
C GLU A 379 41.37 38.30 -43.33
N VAL A 380 41.74 39.34 -44.08
CA VAL A 380 41.84 39.28 -45.54
C VAL A 380 42.99 38.41 -45.97
N ARG A 381 42.71 37.32 -46.66
CA ARG A 381 43.69 36.37 -47.21
C ARG A 381 43.93 36.57 -48.69
N LYS A 382 43.04 37.26 -49.39
CA LYS A 382 43.23 37.68 -50.77
C LYS A 382 42.53 39.07 -50.89
N ARG A 383 43.24 40.01 -51.46
CA ARG A 383 42.78 41.41 -51.68
C ARG A 383 41.33 41.49 -52.10
N LEU A 384 40.56 42.31 -51.45
CA LEU A 384 39.14 42.59 -51.74
C LEU A 384 39.08 43.87 -52.60
N ASP A 385 38.75 43.70 -53.92
CA ASP A 385 38.61 44.78 -54.91
C ASP A 385 37.53 44.42 -55.98
N PRO A 386 36.26 44.54 -55.78
CA PRO A 386 35.55 44.49 -54.48
C PRO A 386 35.47 43.08 -53.88
N GLU A 387 35.77 42.01 -54.64
CA GLU A 387 35.65 40.60 -54.22
C GLU A 387 37.05 40.03 -53.93
N GLY A 388 37.10 39.19 -52.89
CA GLY A 388 38.30 38.48 -52.50
C GLY A 388 38.00 37.30 -51.53
N MET A 389 38.99 36.99 -50.68
CA MET A 389 38.82 35.91 -49.68
C MET A 389 39.21 36.39 -48.30
N VAL A 390 38.36 36.07 -47.33
CA VAL A 390 38.63 36.33 -45.90
C VAL A 390 38.63 35.05 -45.12
N PHE A 391 39.40 35.03 -44.04
CA PHE A 391 39.47 33.92 -43.10
C PHE A 391 38.74 34.30 -41.82
N VAL A 392 37.69 33.52 -41.43
CA VAL A 392 36.91 33.74 -40.22
C VAL A 392 36.47 32.39 -39.63
N GLU A 393 36.61 32.27 -38.33
CA GLU A 393 36.21 31.07 -37.56
C GLU A 393 36.72 29.74 -38.17
N GLY A 394 37.99 29.75 -38.59
CA GLY A 394 38.66 28.54 -39.10
C GLY A 394 38.40 28.18 -40.55
N ALA A 395 37.62 28.98 -41.29
CA ALA A 395 37.27 28.72 -42.68
C ALA A 395 37.53 29.93 -43.59
N LEU A 396 37.87 29.63 -44.87
CA LEU A 396 38.01 30.64 -45.92
C LEU A 396 36.67 30.91 -46.58
N TRP A 397 36.28 32.17 -46.64
CA TRP A 397 35.02 32.61 -47.23
C TRP A 397 35.25 33.63 -48.34
N ARG A 398 34.46 33.54 -49.41
CA ARG A 398 34.35 34.65 -50.35
C ARG A 398 33.73 35.85 -49.70
N ALA A 399 34.33 36.99 -49.87
CA ALA A 399 33.79 38.22 -49.28
C ALA A 399 33.83 39.37 -50.28
N VAL A 400 32.86 40.29 -50.11
CA VAL A 400 32.75 41.54 -50.84
C VAL A 400 32.88 42.68 -49.85
N CYS A 401 33.77 43.62 -50.14
CA CYS A 401 33.96 44.82 -49.32
C CYS A 401 32.93 45.88 -49.69
N GLU A 402 32.15 46.39 -48.71
CA GLU A 402 31.15 47.44 -48.94
C GLU A 402 31.80 48.82 -49.14
N ASN A 403 32.93 49.09 -48.48
CA ASN A 403 33.55 50.39 -48.44
C ASN A 403 35.02 50.36 -48.91
N GLY A 404 35.22 50.32 -50.24
CA GLY A 404 36.56 50.44 -50.83
C GLY A 404 37.32 49.13 -51.00
N VAL A 405 38.63 49.19 -51.00
CA VAL A 405 39.57 48.07 -51.20
C VAL A 405 40.18 47.72 -49.86
N ALA A 406 40.28 46.42 -49.54
CA ALA A 406 41.01 45.96 -48.36
C ALA A 406 42.18 45.08 -48.82
N GLU A 407 43.39 45.40 -48.30
CA GLU A 407 44.63 44.68 -48.67
C GLU A 407 44.81 43.38 -47.88
N GLU A 408 45.62 42.49 -48.37
CA GLU A 408 45.95 41.23 -47.72
C GLU A 408 46.62 41.47 -46.34
N GLY A 409 46.10 40.80 -45.30
CA GLY A 409 46.52 40.96 -43.91
C GLY A 409 45.69 41.94 -43.11
N GLU A 410 44.80 42.76 -43.74
CA GLU A 410 43.92 43.67 -43.01
C GLU A 410 42.78 42.88 -42.33
N TYR A 411 42.24 43.42 -41.22
CA TYR A 411 41.06 42.89 -40.56
C TYR A 411 39.84 43.68 -40.99
N VAL A 412 38.79 42.95 -41.36
CA VAL A 412 37.50 43.49 -41.74
C VAL A 412 36.40 42.89 -40.85
N ARG A 413 35.30 43.61 -40.64
CA ARG A 413 34.15 43.12 -39.86
C ARG A 413 33.08 42.59 -40.82
N VAL A 414 32.59 41.39 -40.53
CA VAL A 414 31.46 40.81 -41.28
C VAL A 414 30.19 41.60 -40.97
N THR A 415 29.59 42.21 -41.96
CA THR A 415 28.33 42.98 -41.83
C THR A 415 27.10 42.22 -42.29
N GLY A 416 27.30 41.21 -43.16
CA GLY A 416 26.20 40.40 -43.66
C GLY A 416 26.66 39.14 -44.36
N ILE A 417 25.68 38.29 -44.63
CA ILE A 417 25.89 37.04 -45.38
C ILE A 417 24.79 36.92 -46.42
N TYR A 418 25.19 36.75 -47.66
CA TYR A 418 24.27 36.47 -48.74
C TYR A 418 24.68 35.21 -49.47
N ALA A 419 23.87 34.17 -49.36
CA ALA A 419 24.17 32.81 -49.84
C ALA A 419 25.52 32.30 -49.23
N LEU A 420 26.56 32.10 -50.02
CA LEU A 420 27.88 31.62 -49.59
C LEU A 420 28.94 32.74 -49.66
N ARG A 421 28.52 34.03 -49.66
CA ARG A 421 29.41 35.17 -49.67
C ARG A 421 29.19 36.02 -48.43
N LEU A 422 30.29 36.47 -47.83
CA LEU A 422 30.27 37.44 -46.74
C LEU A 422 30.30 38.84 -47.30
N THR A 423 29.50 39.73 -46.72
CA THR A 423 29.64 41.16 -46.89
C THR A 423 30.48 41.68 -45.73
N VAL A 424 31.57 42.40 -46.02
CA VAL A 424 32.49 42.87 -45.01
C VAL A 424 32.73 44.35 -45.13
N ARG A 425 33.01 45.00 -44.01
CA ARG A 425 33.36 46.42 -43.93
C ARG A 425 34.73 46.60 -43.30
N ARG A 426 35.52 47.47 -43.86
CA ARG A 426 36.83 47.87 -43.34
C ARG A 426 36.66 48.54 -41.97
N ILE A 427 37.50 48.21 -41.02
CA ILE A 427 37.50 48.76 -39.66
C ILE A 427 38.35 50.01 -39.69
N ASP A 428 37.79 51.13 -39.23
CA ASP A 428 38.56 52.38 -39.08
C ASP A 428 39.72 52.17 -38.05
N PRO A 429 40.90 52.72 -38.28
CA PRO A 429 42.06 52.50 -37.42
C PRO A 429 41.90 52.89 -35.96
N GLN A 430 40.82 53.59 -35.59
CA GLN A 430 40.52 53.96 -34.21
C GLN A 430 39.72 52.89 -33.44
N GLU A 431 39.11 51.90 -34.09
CA GLU A 431 38.37 50.79 -33.43
C GLU A 431 39.29 49.55 -33.13
N SER A 432 40.46 49.47 -33.72
CA SER A 432 41.35 48.31 -33.58
C SER A 432 42.10 48.25 -32.25
N SER A 433 42.11 49.31 -31.43
CA SER A 433 42.91 49.39 -30.19
C SER A 433 42.16 48.93 -28.92
N VAL A 434 40.87 48.55 -28.99
CA VAL A 434 40.04 48.28 -27.78
C VAL A 434 39.84 46.77 -27.54
N GLN A 435 40.23 45.87 -28.43
CA GLN A 435 39.99 44.43 -28.28
C GLN A 435 41.20 43.52 -28.16
N THR A 436 42.35 44.06 -27.77
CA THR A 436 43.56 43.25 -27.38
C THR A 436 43.92 43.46 -25.91
N SER A 437 42.97 43.33 -25.00
CA SER A 437 43.25 43.23 -23.55
C SER A 437 42.28 42.21 -22.90
#